data_5115000ead0d335a0227a2dd2e6027ea
#
_entry.id   5115000ead0d335a0227a2dd2e6027ea
#
_cell.length_a   1.000
_cell.length_b   1.000
_cell.length_c   1.000
_cell.angle_alpha   90.00
_cell.angle_beta   90.00
_cell.angle_gamma   90.00
#
_symmetry.space_group_name_H-M   'P 1'
#
loop_
_entity.id
_entity.type
_entity.pdbx_description
1 polymer ?
#
loop_
_entity_poly.entity_id
_entity_poly.type
_entity_poly.pdbx_seq_one_letter_code
_entity_poly.pdbx_strand_id
1 'polypeptide(L)'
;QFGSDPKNPIKTLNQINDVIKGFGEKIEGIGISCPGPLDLINGIILTPPNLPGWHNFELTKELEKITGISVQLENDANLAGLAETVIGAGKGKKIVEFLTISTGVGAGLCIDGQIYRGAKGFAQEVANCILWKNGPSQGDLKKGSIESIASGTAITKRANDAGLEAAHAGEVYQLAQEGNETAAMIMEDAYEYLSSFIATLYGVLDPALFVLSGSVALKIPGFIEEIEKRAKEKVYDALKSNVKIVPAALGEDCGLIGAACLAFDN
;
A
#
# COMPACT_ATOMS: atom_id res chain seq x y z
N GLN A 1 -22.34 6.92 -0.60
CA GLN A 1 -21.28 6.43 -1.49
C GLN A 1 -21.68 6.61 -2.95
N PHE A 2 -20.76 7.09 -3.81
CA PHE A 2 -20.92 7.23 -5.25
C PHE A 2 -19.60 6.90 -5.95
N GLY A 3 -19.67 6.55 -7.25
CA GLY A 3 -18.47 6.25 -8.05
C GLY A 3 -17.88 7.51 -8.68
N SER A 4 -16.56 7.53 -8.84
CA SER A 4 -15.88 8.56 -9.63
C SER A 4 -16.23 8.42 -11.12
N ASP A 5 -16.56 9.53 -11.78
CA ASP A 5 -16.77 9.51 -13.23
C ASP A 5 -15.41 9.41 -13.94
N PRO A 6 -15.14 8.32 -14.69
CA PRO A 6 -13.81 8.11 -15.27
C PRO A 6 -13.43 9.12 -16.35
N LYS A 7 -14.40 9.80 -16.95
CA LYS A 7 -14.19 10.74 -18.07
C LYS A 7 -14.38 12.20 -17.67
N ASN A 8 -15.07 12.47 -16.55
CA ASN A 8 -15.42 13.84 -16.16
C ASN A 8 -15.09 14.07 -14.66
N PRO A 9 -13.86 14.48 -14.34
CA PRO A 9 -13.45 14.75 -12.97
C PRO A 9 -14.30 15.86 -12.31
N ILE A 10 -14.64 16.92 -13.03
CA ILE A 10 -15.41 18.03 -12.48
C ILE A 10 -16.79 17.59 -11.98
N LYS A 11 -17.42 16.63 -12.66
CA LYS A 11 -18.68 16.05 -12.19
C LYS A 11 -18.50 15.37 -10.83
N THR A 12 -17.43 14.61 -10.66
CA THR A 12 -17.09 13.97 -9.37
C THR A 12 -16.81 15.01 -8.30
N LEU A 13 -16.04 16.06 -8.60
CA LEU A 13 -15.75 17.13 -7.64
C LEU A 13 -17.02 17.88 -7.19
N ASN A 14 -17.95 18.12 -8.11
CA ASN A 14 -19.24 18.73 -7.75
C ASN A 14 -20.05 17.82 -6.82
N GLN A 15 -20.05 16.50 -7.04
CA GLN A 15 -20.70 15.55 -6.14
C GLN A 15 -20.04 15.56 -4.73
N ILE A 16 -18.71 15.66 -4.65
CA ILE A 16 -18.00 15.83 -3.38
C ILE A 16 -18.47 17.12 -2.68
N ASN A 17 -18.52 18.23 -3.40
CA ASN A 17 -18.98 19.52 -2.87
C ASN A 17 -20.43 19.46 -2.36
N ASP A 18 -21.32 18.77 -3.07
CA ASP A 18 -22.71 18.60 -2.63
C ASP A 18 -22.80 17.80 -1.33
N VAL A 19 -21.95 16.76 -1.17
CA VAL A 19 -21.84 16.02 0.09
C VAL A 19 -21.34 16.91 1.22
N ILE A 20 -20.28 17.71 0.97
CA ILE A 20 -19.71 18.66 1.94
C ILE A 20 -20.77 19.65 2.43
N LYS A 21 -21.55 20.24 1.52
CA LYS A 21 -22.64 21.14 1.85
C LYS A 21 -23.73 20.50 2.70
N GLY A 22 -23.92 19.19 2.54
CA GLY A 22 -24.91 18.41 3.29
C GLY A 22 -24.54 18.17 4.77
N PHE A 23 -23.29 18.36 5.17
CA PHE A 23 -22.89 18.17 6.59
C PHE A 23 -23.44 19.25 7.53
N GLY A 24 -23.75 20.43 7.01
CA GLY A 24 -24.33 21.51 7.84
C GLY A 24 -23.36 22.14 8.86
N GLU A 25 -22.13 21.69 8.91
CA GLU A 25 -21.07 22.16 9.81
C GLU A 25 -19.89 22.74 9.02
N LYS A 26 -19.05 23.54 9.70
CA LYS A 26 -17.85 24.08 9.10
C LYS A 26 -16.83 22.96 8.90
N ILE A 27 -16.43 22.73 7.65
CA ILE A 27 -15.35 21.81 7.30
C ILE A 27 -14.04 22.60 7.19
N GLU A 28 -13.00 22.19 7.88
CA GLU A 28 -11.72 22.90 7.97
C GLU A 28 -10.68 22.39 6.96
N GLY A 29 -10.80 21.13 6.50
CA GLY A 29 -9.87 20.54 5.53
C GLY A 29 -10.47 19.32 4.84
N ILE A 30 -9.91 18.98 3.69
CA ILE A 30 -10.29 17.81 2.89
C ILE A 30 -9.03 16.99 2.62
N GLY A 31 -8.99 15.74 3.09
CA GLY A 31 -7.98 14.76 2.72
C GLY A 31 -8.51 13.83 1.64
N ILE A 32 -7.72 13.58 0.62
CA ILE A 32 -8.08 12.68 -0.49
C ILE A 32 -7.07 11.55 -0.62
N SER A 33 -7.59 10.33 -0.62
CA SER A 33 -6.85 9.12 -0.97
C SER A 33 -7.01 8.84 -2.46
N CYS A 34 -5.91 8.68 -3.18
CA CYS A 34 -5.94 8.34 -4.59
C CYS A 34 -4.80 7.36 -4.94
N PRO A 35 -5.06 6.32 -5.74
CA PRO A 35 -3.98 5.48 -6.25
C PRO A 35 -3.08 6.27 -7.20
N GLY A 36 -1.79 5.90 -7.25
CA GLY A 36 -0.79 6.54 -8.12
C GLY A 36 -0.95 6.22 -9.61
N PRO A 37 -0.09 6.87 -10.45
CA PRO A 37 0.94 7.83 -10.08
C PRO A 37 0.41 9.25 -9.81
N LEU A 38 0.99 9.93 -8.80
CA LEU A 38 0.58 11.25 -8.32
C LEU A 38 1.76 12.22 -8.28
N ASP A 39 1.52 13.50 -8.56
CA ASP A 39 2.40 14.59 -8.16
C ASP A 39 1.86 15.19 -6.86
N LEU A 40 2.36 14.71 -5.75
CA LEU A 40 1.89 15.12 -4.42
C LEU A 40 2.29 16.55 -4.06
N ILE A 41 3.34 17.10 -4.68
CA ILE A 41 3.79 18.47 -4.44
C ILE A 41 2.81 19.47 -5.04
N ASN A 42 2.31 19.18 -6.24
CA ASN A 42 1.40 20.05 -6.97
C ASN A 42 -0.07 19.62 -6.87
N GLY A 43 -0.37 18.50 -6.20
CA GLY A 43 -1.72 17.99 -6.03
C GLY A 43 -2.37 17.49 -7.34
N ILE A 44 -1.56 16.83 -8.20
CA ILE A 44 -1.98 16.44 -9.55
C ILE A 44 -2.07 14.90 -9.64
N ILE A 45 -3.16 14.43 -10.22
CA ILE A 45 -3.27 13.03 -10.67
C ILE A 45 -2.62 12.92 -12.05
N LEU A 46 -1.57 12.10 -12.21
CA LEU A 46 -0.79 12.06 -13.44
C LEU A 46 -1.44 11.19 -14.52
N THR A 47 -1.35 9.87 -14.42
CA THR A 47 -1.80 8.94 -15.46
C THR A 47 -2.52 7.72 -14.89
N PRO A 48 -3.65 7.89 -14.19
CA PRO A 48 -4.37 6.77 -13.61
C PRO A 48 -4.95 5.88 -14.72
N PRO A 49 -4.67 4.57 -14.73
CA PRO A 49 -5.05 3.68 -15.84
C PRO A 49 -6.57 3.56 -16.04
N ASN A 50 -7.33 3.63 -14.94
CA ASN A 50 -8.78 3.43 -14.97
C ASN A 50 -9.59 4.74 -15.04
N LEU A 51 -8.94 5.90 -15.07
CA LEU A 51 -9.55 7.23 -15.04
C LEU A 51 -9.01 8.11 -16.18
N PRO A 52 -9.31 7.83 -17.44
CA PRO A 52 -8.72 8.52 -18.58
C PRO A 52 -8.99 10.03 -18.64
N GLY A 53 -10.09 10.50 -18.06
CA GLY A 53 -10.39 11.93 -17.96
C GLY A 53 -9.62 12.67 -16.87
N TRP A 54 -8.84 11.95 -16.04
CA TRP A 54 -8.11 12.50 -14.91
C TRP A 54 -6.60 12.63 -15.19
N HIS A 55 -6.16 12.42 -16.42
CA HIS A 55 -4.74 12.54 -16.77
C HIS A 55 -4.27 13.99 -16.62
N ASN A 56 -3.19 14.20 -15.87
CA ASN A 56 -2.62 15.50 -15.53
C ASN A 56 -3.65 16.46 -14.92
N PHE A 57 -4.57 15.94 -14.10
CA PHE A 57 -5.64 16.72 -13.51
C PHE A 57 -5.21 17.35 -12.18
N GLU A 58 -5.29 18.69 -12.08
CA GLU A 58 -4.94 19.48 -10.88
C GLU A 58 -6.04 19.33 -9.79
N LEU A 59 -6.12 18.13 -9.18
CA LEU A 59 -7.22 17.76 -8.28
C LEU A 59 -7.40 18.73 -7.12
N THR A 60 -6.32 19.01 -6.38
CA THR A 60 -6.39 19.85 -5.18
C THR A 60 -6.88 21.25 -5.53
N LYS A 61 -6.27 21.87 -6.51
CA LYS A 61 -6.61 23.21 -6.98
C LYS A 61 -8.05 23.35 -7.47
N GLU A 62 -8.53 22.38 -8.26
CA GLU A 62 -9.90 22.44 -8.77
C GLU A 62 -10.94 22.19 -7.66
N LEU A 63 -10.65 21.28 -6.72
CA LEU A 63 -11.56 21.05 -5.61
C LEU A 63 -11.56 22.21 -4.61
N GLU A 64 -10.41 22.80 -4.32
CA GLU A 64 -10.30 24.03 -3.51
C GLU A 64 -11.09 25.19 -4.11
N LYS A 65 -11.00 25.37 -5.43
CA LYS A 65 -11.77 26.39 -6.17
C LYS A 65 -13.30 26.19 -6.05
N ILE A 66 -13.75 24.94 -6.06
CA ILE A 66 -15.17 24.58 -5.95
C ILE A 66 -15.68 24.73 -4.53
N THR A 67 -14.89 24.32 -3.53
CA THR A 67 -15.32 24.20 -2.13
C THR A 67 -14.94 25.40 -1.28
N GLY A 68 -13.86 26.09 -1.62
CA GLY A 68 -13.24 27.11 -0.77
C GLY A 68 -12.50 26.54 0.46
N ILE A 69 -12.25 25.22 0.50
CA ILE A 69 -11.64 24.51 1.61
C ILE A 69 -10.28 23.98 1.16
N SER A 70 -9.27 24.02 2.05
CA SER A 70 -7.94 23.44 1.78
C SER A 70 -8.04 21.95 1.50
N VAL A 71 -7.34 21.48 0.47
CA VAL A 71 -7.37 20.09 0.00
C VAL A 71 -5.95 19.50 0.01
N GLN A 72 -5.80 18.34 0.63
CA GLN A 72 -4.57 17.56 0.58
C GLN A 72 -4.81 16.24 -0.17
N LEU A 73 -3.86 15.88 -1.05
CA LEU A 73 -3.86 14.65 -1.83
C LEU A 73 -2.72 13.75 -1.35
N GLU A 74 -3.01 12.47 -1.19
CA GLU A 74 -1.99 11.49 -0.83
C GLU A 74 -2.27 10.11 -1.46
N ASN A 75 -1.22 9.31 -1.57
CA ASN A 75 -1.31 7.93 -2.01
C ASN A 75 -2.04 7.07 -0.96
N ASP A 76 -2.76 6.06 -1.41
CA ASP A 76 -3.59 5.18 -0.58
C ASP A 76 -2.77 4.36 0.42
N ALA A 77 -1.60 3.85 0.04
CA ALA A 77 -0.73 3.10 0.95
C ALA A 77 -0.09 4.02 2.02
N ASN A 78 0.31 5.24 1.63
CA ASN A 78 0.80 6.24 2.58
C ASN A 78 -0.27 6.60 3.61
N LEU A 79 -1.51 6.79 3.18
CA LEU A 79 -2.62 7.10 4.08
C LEU A 79 -2.97 5.94 5.00
N ALA A 80 -2.95 4.71 4.50
CA ALA A 80 -3.12 3.54 5.35
C ALA A 80 -2.01 3.44 6.41
N GLY A 81 -0.76 3.71 6.02
CA GLY A 81 0.38 3.80 6.94
C GLY A 81 0.22 4.91 7.99
N LEU A 82 -0.27 6.09 7.58
CA LEU A 82 -0.57 7.20 8.49
C LEU A 82 -1.64 6.81 9.51
N ALA A 83 -2.76 6.24 9.05
CA ALA A 83 -3.83 5.77 9.93
C ALA A 83 -3.32 4.77 10.97
N GLU A 84 -2.59 3.76 10.54
CA GLU A 84 -2.01 2.76 11.43
C GLU A 84 -1.00 3.36 12.41
N THR A 85 -0.26 4.39 12.00
CA THR A 85 0.71 5.08 12.87
C THR A 85 0.02 5.95 13.92
N VAL A 86 -1.04 6.67 13.55
CA VAL A 86 -1.68 7.66 14.44
C VAL A 86 -2.64 6.98 15.40
N ILE A 87 -3.46 6.05 14.94
CA ILE A 87 -4.53 5.44 15.75
C ILE A 87 -4.55 3.91 15.75
N GLY A 88 -3.83 3.25 14.84
CA GLY A 88 -3.80 1.79 14.68
C GLY A 88 -2.64 1.11 15.41
N ALA A 89 -2.12 0.04 14.80
CA ALA A 89 -1.08 -0.83 15.36
C ALA A 89 0.26 -0.13 15.64
N GLY A 90 0.56 0.94 14.90
CA GLY A 90 1.78 1.74 15.03
C GLY A 90 1.69 2.87 16.06
N LYS A 91 0.55 3.04 16.73
CA LYS A 91 0.34 4.17 17.68
C LYS A 91 1.44 4.27 18.71
N GLY A 92 2.00 5.48 18.84
CA GLY A 92 3.08 5.79 19.79
C GLY A 92 4.46 5.28 19.38
N LYS A 93 4.63 4.77 18.16
CA LYS A 93 5.93 4.40 17.58
C LYS A 93 6.49 5.58 16.80
N LYS A 94 7.82 5.76 16.88
CA LYS A 94 8.52 6.88 16.22
C LYS A 94 8.64 6.68 14.71
N ILE A 95 8.99 5.46 14.28
CA ILE A 95 9.16 5.10 12.87
C ILE A 95 8.32 3.86 12.62
N VAL A 96 7.36 3.94 11.74
CA VAL A 96 6.47 2.85 11.34
C VAL A 96 6.57 2.66 9.83
N GLU A 97 6.94 1.47 9.42
CA GLU A 97 6.90 1.07 8.02
C GLU A 97 5.65 0.22 7.79
N PHE A 98 4.76 0.73 6.95
CA PHE A 98 3.54 0.04 6.54
C PHE A 98 3.76 -0.65 5.19
N LEU A 99 3.32 -1.90 5.09
CA LEU A 99 3.34 -2.65 3.83
C LEU A 99 1.96 -3.28 3.60
N THR A 100 1.38 -3.07 2.44
CA THR A 100 0.18 -3.80 2.02
C THR A 100 0.52 -4.83 0.95
N ILE A 101 0.13 -6.09 1.18
CA ILE A 101 0.31 -7.21 0.28
C ILE A 101 -1.08 -7.71 -0.12
N SER A 102 -1.57 -7.25 -1.26
CA SER A 102 -2.92 -7.52 -1.75
C SER A 102 -2.88 -7.79 -3.27
N THR A 103 -3.73 -7.15 -4.07
CA THR A 103 -3.65 -7.18 -5.54
C THR A 103 -2.25 -6.78 -6.02
N GLY A 104 -1.67 -5.75 -5.39
CA GLY A 104 -0.29 -5.29 -5.57
C GLY A 104 0.51 -5.34 -4.27
N VAL A 105 1.66 -4.66 -4.27
CA VAL A 105 2.48 -4.37 -3.09
C VAL A 105 2.68 -2.86 -2.99
N GLY A 106 2.19 -2.27 -1.91
CA GLY A 106 2.38 -0.86 -1.59
C GLY A 106 3.06 -0.68 -0.24
N ALA A 107 3.61 0.51 -0.01
CA ALA A 107 4.25 0.85 1.25
C ALA A 107 3.96 2.30 1.66
N GLY A 108 4.17 2.59 2.95
CA GLY A 108 4.09 3.93 3.52
C GLY A 108 4.96 4.03 4.77
N LEU A 109 5.86 4.99 4.78
CA LEU A 109 6.73 5.28 5.92
C LEU A 109 6.22 6.48 6.70
N CYS A 110 6.01 6.30 7.99
CA CYS A 110 5.70 7.40 8.90
C CYS A 110 6.82 7.59 9.92
N ILE A 111 7.24 8.83 10.11
CA ILE A 111 8.25 9.25 11.08
C ILE A 111 7.62 10.31 11.97
N ASP A 112 7.65 10.09 13.30
CA ASP A 112 7.06 10.99 14.29
C ASP A 112 5.58 11.34 13.99
N GLY A 113 4.82 10.37 13.45
CA GLY A 113 3.40 10.53 13.12
C GLY A 113 3.12 11.20 11.78
N GLN A 114 4.13 11.52 11.00
CA GLN A 114 3.99 12.19 9.70
C GLN A 114 4.48 11.30 8.55
N ILE A 115 3.85 11.40 7.38
CA ILE A 115 4.25 10.65 6.18
C ILE A 115 5.60 11.15 5.68
N TYR A 116 6.53 10.24 5.47
CA TYR A 116 7.79 10.52 4.78
C TYR A 116 7.60 10.44 3.28
N ARG A 117 7.48 11.58 2.62
CA ARG A 117 7.25 11.67 1.17
C ARG A 117 8.53 11.66 0.33
N GLY A 118 9.71 11.80 0.96
CA GLY A 118 10.96 12.01 0.24
C GLY A 118 11.05 13.39 -0.41
N ALA A 119 12.11 13.59 -1.18
CA ALA A 119 12.41 14.91 -1.77
C ALA A 119 11.46 15.33 -2.90
N LYS A 120 10.76 14.39 -3.52
CA LYS A 120 9.90 14.62 -4.70
C LYS A 120 8.51 14.00 -4.59
N GLY A 121 8.12 13.51 -3.42
CA GLY A 121 6.82 12.86 -3.23
C GLY A 121 6.72 11.40 -3.69
N PHE A 122 7.84 10.74 -4.03
CA PHE A 122 7.85 9.36 -4.53
C PHE A 122 8.51 8.37 -3.57
N ALA A 123 8.72 8.73 -2.30
CA ALA A 123 9.17 7.75 -1.33
C ALA A 123 8.11 6.63 -1.21
N GLN A 124 8.60 5.41 -0.92
CA GLN A 124 7.75 4.22 -0.74
C GLN A 124 7.08 3.67 -2.01
N GLU A 125 7.47 4.10 -3.21
CA GLU A 125 7.09 3.46 -4.48
C GLU A 125 7.86 2.13 -4.65
N VAL A 126 7.55 1.17 -3.79
CA VAL A 126 8.32 -0.09 -3.64
C VAL A 126 7.95 -1.17 -4.65
N ALA A 127 6.78 -1.09 -5.28
CA ALA A 127 6.26 -2.13 -6.19
C ALA A 127 7.30 -2.61 -7.22
N ASN A 128 8.11 -1.69 -7.74
CA ASN A 128 9.16 -1.94 -8.73
C ASN A 128 10.57 -2.19 -8.15
N CYS A 129 10.73 -2.40 -6.84
CA CYS A 129 12.01 -2.80 -6.26
C CYS A 129 12.41 -4.19 -6.76
N ILE A 130 13.50 -4.26 -7.54
CA ILE A 130 13.96 -5.51 -8.17
C ILE A 130 14.78 -6.30 -7.15
N LEU A 131 14.28 -7.49 -6.79
CA LEU A 131 14.92 -8.38 -5.82
C LEU A 131 15.44 -9.67 -6.48
N TRP A 132 14.88 -10.07 -7.60
CA TRP A 132 15.20 -11.32 -8.27
C TRP A 132 15.61 -11.07 -9.73
N LYS A 133 16.91 -11.17 -10.00
CA LYS A 133 17.42 -11.06 -11.37
C LYS A 133 16.75 -12.10 -12.27
N ASN A 134 16.08 -11.66 -13.32
CA ASN A 134 15.33 -12.51 -14.25
C ASN A 134 14.12 -13.23 -13.62
N GLY A 135 13.62 -12.78 -12.50
CA GLY A 135 12.41 -13.29 -11.87
C GLY A 135 11.14 -13.06 -12.69
N PRO A 136 9.97 -13.36 -12.13
CA PRO A 136 8.69 -13.20 -12.81
C PRO A 136 8.42 -11.74 -13.20
N SER A 137 7.47 -11.55 -14.12
CA SER A 137 6.99 -10.22 -14.52
C SER A 137 5.46 -10.16 -14.50
N GLN A 138 4.93 -8.97 -14.21
CA GLN A 138 3.49 -8.71 -14.17
C GLN A 138 3.20 -7.33 -14.75
N GLY A 139 2.34 -7.27 -15.78
CA GLY A 139 1.98 -6.00 -16.43
C GLY A 139 3.22 -5.21 -16.87
N ASP A 140 3.24 -3.93 -16.54
CA ASP A 140 4.33 -3.00 -16.87
C ASP A 140 5.46 -2.98 -15.83
N LEU A 141 5.38 -3.81 -14.79
CA LEU A 141 6.40 -3.91 -13.76
C LEU A 141 7.69 -4.53 -14.29
N LYS A 142 8.80 -4.16 -13.66
CA LYS A 142 10.11 -4.75 -14.00
C LYS A 142 10.17 -6.21 -13.55
N LYS A 143 10.86 -7.03 -14.35
CA LYS A 143 11.11 -8.44 -14.00
C LYS A 143 11.78 -8.55 -12.64
N GLY A 144 11.25 -9.46 -11.80
CA GLY A 144 11.78 -9.72 -10.46
C GLY A 144 11.56 -8.59 -9.46
N SER A 145 10.62 -7.69 -9.75
CA SER A 145 10.16 -6.72 -8.75
C SER A 145 9.36 -7.39 -7.64
N ILE A 146 9.36 -6.80 -6.44
CA ILE A 146 8.68 -7.39 -5.28
C ILE A 146 7.19 -7.63 -5.56
N GLU A 147 6.51 -6.74 -6.24
CA GLU A 147 5.11 -6.93 -6.60
C GLU A 147 4.92 -8.08 -7.59
N SER A 148 5.82 -8.21 -8.59
CA SER A 148 5.79 -9.33 -9.55
C SER A 148 6.10 -10.70 -8.91
N ILE A 149 6.63 -10.72 -7.69
CA ILE A 149 6.95 -11.95 -6.96
C ILE A 149 5.87 -12.30 -5.94
N ALA A 150 5.50 -11.34 -5.09
CA ALA A 150 4.80 -11.58 -3.83
C ALA A 150 3.39 -10.97 -3.74
N SER A 151 2.93 -10.21 -4.74
CA SER A 151 1.54 -9.74 -4.74
C SER A 151 0.55 -10.89 -4.97
N GLY A 152 -0.68 -10.72 -4.52
CA GLY A 152 -1.75 -11.71 -4.73
C GLY A 152 -1.99 -11.99 -6.22
N THR A 153 -1.96 -10.95 -7.06
CA THR A 153 -2.07 -11.10 -8.52
C THR A 153 -0.88 -11.89 -9.09
N ALA A 154 0.33 -11.60 -8.64
CA ALA A 154 1.53 -12.29 -9.12
C ALA A 154 1.54 -13.77 -8.71
N ILE A 155 1.23 -14.07 -7.46
CA ILE A 155 1.14 -15.45 -6.94
C ILE A 155 0.10 -16.23 -7.75
N THR A 156 -1.11 -15.68 -7.92
CA THR A 156 -2.19 -16.30 -8.68
C THR A 156 -1.83 -16.50 -10.15
N LYS A 157 -1.27 -15.47 -10.78
CA LYS A 157 -0.84 -15.54 -12.18
C LYS A 157 0.23 -16.61 -12.39
N ARG A 158 1.25 -16.67 -11.53
CA ARG A 158 2.32 -17.67 -11.62
C ARG A 158 1.77 -19.09 -11.50
N ALA A 159 0.81 -19.32 -10.60
CA ALA A 159 0.13 -20.60 -10.45
C ALA A 159 -0.64 -20.98 -11.72
N ASN A 160 -1.42 -20.06 -12.28
CA ASN A 160 -2.20 -20.30 -13.50
C ASN A 160 -1.32 -20.48 -14.75
N ASP A 161 -0.23 -19.73 -14.87
CA ASP A 161 0.77 -19.91 -15.94
C ASP A 161 1.45 -21.29 -15.88
N ALA A 162 1.52 -21.88 -14.68
CA ALA A 162 2.04 -23.25 -14.46
C ALA A 162 0.97 -24.35 -14.60
N GLY A 163 -0.24 -23.99 -15.00
CA GLY A 163 -1.36 -24.94 -15.21
C GLY A 163 -2.16 -25.28 -13.95
N LEU A 164 -2.00 -24.52 -12.86
CA LEU A 164 -2.85 -24.63 -11.69
C LEU A 164 -4.07 -23.71 -11.89
N GLU A 165 -5.25 -24.19 -11.53
CA GLU A 165 -6.46 -23.36 -11.55
C GLU A 165 -6.66 -22.72 -10.17
N ALA A 166 -6.31 -21.43 -10.04
CA ALA A 166 -6.48 -20.68 -8.81
C ALA A 166 -7.12 -19.32 -9.09
N ALA A 167 -8.12 -18.94 -8.32
CA ALA A 167 -8.81 -17.65 -8.42
C ALA A 167 -8.08 -16.56 -7.62
N HIS A 168 -7.33 -16.92 -6.57
CA HIS A 168 -6.59 -15.99 -5.72
C HIS A 168 -5.43 -16.69 -4.96
N ALA A 169 -4.52 -15.89 -4.42
CA ALA A 169 -3.33 -16.41 -3.71
C ALA A 169 -3.65 -17.36 -2.54
N GLY A 170 -4.79 -17.20 -1.88
CA GLY A 170 -5.24 -18.12 -0.83
C GLY A 170 -5.47 -19.54 -1.33
N GLU A 171 -5.97 -19.73 -2.55
CA GLU A 171 -6.11 -21.05 -3.17
C GLU A 171 -4.74 -21.64 -3.55
N VAL A 172 -3.81 -20.81 -4.01
CA VAL A 172 -2.42 -21.26 -4.25
C VAL A 172 -1.79 -21.74 -2.94
N TYR A 173 -2.01 -21.02 -1.85
CA TYR A 173 -1.57 -21.46 -0.52
C TYR A 173 -2.21 -22.80 -0.13
N GLN A 174 -3.51 -23.01 -0.34
CA GLN A 174 -4.19 -24.28 -0.06
C GLN A 174 -3.61 -25.44 -0.86
N LEU A 175 -3.40 -25.23 -2.18
CA LEU A 175 -2.75 -26.23 -3.04
C LEU A 175 -1.35 -26.60 -2.52
N ALA A 176 -0.58 -25.63 -2.05
CA ALA A 176 0.71 -25.86 -1.44
C ALA A 176 0.62 -26.72 -0.16
N GLN A 177 -0.38 -26.45 0.70
CA GLN A 177 -0.64 -27.25 1.91
C GLN A 177 -1.11 -28.70 1.59
N GLU A 178 -1.76 -28.90 0.46
CA GLU A 178 -2.19 -30.21 -0.05
C GLU A 178 -1.05 -30.97 -0.74
N GLY A 179 0.16 -30.40 -0.78
CA GLY A 179 1.37 -31.06 -1.31
C GLY A 179 1.66 -30.78 -2.78
N ASN A 180 1.01 -29.79 -3.40
CA ASN A 180 1.36 -29.38 -4.76
C ASN A 180 2.71 -28.65 -4.75
N GLU A 181 3.74 -29.26 -5.34
CA GLU A 181 5.12 -28.77 -5.34
C GLU A 181 5.27 -27.41 -6.05
N THR A 182 4.54 -27.19 -7.13
CA THR A 182 4.57 -25.93 -7.88
C THR A 182 3.97 -24.79 -7.06
N ALA A 183 2.83 -25.03 -6.42
CA ALA A 183 2.22 -24.05 -5.53
C ALA A 183 3.12 -23.75 -4.32
N ALA A 184 3.72 -24.79 -3.74
CA ALA A 184 4.67 -24.65 -2.63
C ALA A 184 5.89 -23.78 -3.02
N MET A 185 6.46 -24.01 -4.20
CA MET A 185 7.59 -23.21 -4.71
C MET A 185 7.20 -21.75 -4.92
N ILE A 186 6.00 -21.48 -5.45
CA ILE A 186 5.52 -20.11 -5.65
C ILE A 186 5.34 -19.37 -4.33
N MET A 187 4.76 -20.05 -3.32
CA MET A 187 4.62 -19.48 -1.98
C MET A 187 5.97 -19.29 -1.29
N GLU A 188 6.90 -20.25 -1.46
CA GLU A 188 8.26 -20.16 -0.93
C GLU A 188 9.01 -18.92 -1.47
N ASP A 189 8.92 -18.67 -2.78
CA ASP A 189 9.48 -17.46 -3.39
C ASP A 189 8.87 -16.18 -2.77
N ALA A 190 7.54 -16.15 -2.57
CA ALA A 190 6.88 -15.00 -1.96
C ALA A 190 7.40 -14.75 -0.54
N TYR A 191 7.52 -15.79 0.29
CA TYR A 191 8.08 -15.68 1.63
C TYR A 191 9.55 -15.24 1.62
N GLU A 192 10.37 -15.86 0.76
CA GLU A 192 11.80 -15.60 0.70
C GLU A 192 12.11 -14.16 0.29
N TYR A 193 11.50 -13.69 -0.80
CA TYR A 193 11.79 -12.36 -1.30
C TYR A 193 11.13 -11.24 -0.47
N LEU A 194 9.93 -11.47 0.08
CA LEU A 194 9.30 -10.47 0.94
C LEU A 194 10.05 -10.32 2.28
N SER A 195 10.48 -11.42 2.89
CA SER A 195 11.29 -11.37 4.11
C SER A 195 12.67 -10.73 3.88
N SER A 196 13.29 -10.98 2.71
CA SER A 196 14.54 -10.34 2.31
C SER A 196 14.36 -8.83 2.10
N PHE A 197 13.24 -8.43 1.50
CA PHE A 197 12.88 -7.03 1.33
C PHE A 197 12.68 -6.32 2.68
N ILE A 198 11.93 -6.93 3.58
CA ILE A 198 11.71 -6.39 4.94
C ILE A 198 13.03 -6.28 5.72
N ALA A 199 13.90 -7.30 5.64
CA ALA A 199 15.22 -7.22 6.27
C ALA A 199 16.10 -6.12 5.68
N THR A 200 15.98 -5.85 4.37
CA THR A 200 16.65 -4.72 3.71
C THR A 200 16.11 -3.38 4.22
N LEU A 201 14.78 -3.22 4.25
CA LEU A 201 14.14 -2.02 4.80
C LEU A 201 14.52 -1.81 6.27
N TYR A 202 14.59 -2.89 7.06
CA TYR A 202 15.05 -2.82 8.44
C TYR A 202 16.46 -2.22 8.53
N GLY A 203 17.39 -2.71 7.72
CA GLY A 203 18.77 -2.21 7.70
C GLY A 203 18.93 -0.77 7.20
N VAL A 204 17.97 -0.25 6.44
CA VAL A 204 17.99 1.11 5.86
C VAL A 204 17.24 2.11 6.73
N LEU A 205 16.10 1.72 7.31
CA LEU A 205 15.16 2.62 7.99
C LEU A 205 15.20 2.50 9.52
N ASP A 206 15.64 1.34 10.05
CA ASP A 206 15.56 1.00 11.49
C ASP A 206 14.18 1.31 12.09
N PRO A 207 13.08 0.77 11.52
CA PRO A 207 11.76 1.09 12.00
C PRO A 207 11.49 0.41 13.36
N ALA A 208 10.75 1.09 14.22
CA ALA A 208 10.31 0.52 15.49
C ALA A 208 9.29 -0.61 15.28
N LEU A 209 8.60 -0.61 14.12
CA LEU A 209 7.56 -1.57 13.79
C LEU A 209 7.32 -1.62 12.28
N PHE A 210 7.12 -2.84 11.74
CA PHE A 210 6.45 -3.07 10.46
C PHE A 210 4.98 -3.40 10.70
N VAL A 211 4.08 -2.77 9.96
CA VAL A 211 2.65 -3.08 9.97
C VAL A 211 2.28 -3.68 8.61
N LEU A 212 1.87 -4.95 8.59
CA LEU A 212 1.48 -5.63 7.36
C LEU A 212 -0.04 -5.65 7.20
N SER A 213 -0.49 -5.33 6.00
CA SER A 213 -1.88 -5.29 5.59
C SER A 213 -2.11 -6.01 4.26
N GLY A 214 -3.35 -6.03 3.81
CA GLY A 214 -3.76 -6.61 2.53
C GLY A 214 -4.14 -8.08 2.63
N SER A 215 -4.85 -8.55 1.61
CA SER A 215 -5.49 -9.88 1.64
C SER A 215 -4.50 -11.05 1.72
N VAL A 216 -3.31 -10.91 1.13
CA VAL A 216 -2.27 -11.96 1.22
C VAL A 216 -1.72 -12.02 2.64
N ALA A 217 -1.35 -10.88 3.22
CA ALA A 217 -0.78 -10.85 4.56
C ALA A 217 -1.78 -11.25 5.65
N LEU A 218 -3.05 -10.81 5.54
CA LEU A 218 -4.02 -10.97 6.62
C LEU A 218 -4.90 -12.22 6.51
N LYS A 219 -5.08 -12.78 5.29
CA LYS A 219 -6.00 -13.92 5.08
C LYS A 219 -5.30 -15.25 4.90
N ILE A 220 -3.99 -15.27 4.59
CA ILE A 220 -3.21 -16.51 4.53
C ILE A 220 -2.72 -16.85 5.94
N PRO A 221 -3.14 -18.01 6.51
CA PRO A 221 -2.78 -18.37 7.86
C PRO A 221 -1.26 -18.47 8.08
N GLY A 222 -0.75 -17.86 9.15
CA GLY A 222 0.68 -17.90 9.50
C GLY A 222 1.60 -17.08 8.60
N PHE A 223 1.05 -16.30 7.65
CA PHE A 223 1.87 -15.55 6.68
C PHE A 223 2.79 -14.53 7.36
N ILE A 224 2.25 -13.72 8.25
CA ILE A 224 3.01 -12.67 8.97
C ILE A 224 4.08 -13.30 9.86
N GLU A 225 3.73 -14.34 10.59
CA GLU A 225 4.65 -15.07 11.49
C GLU A 225 5.83 -15.69 10.71
N GLU A 226 5.56 -16.28 9.54
CA GLU A 226 6.61 -16.85 8.70
C GLU A 226 7.51 -15.77 8.11
N ILE A 227 6.95 -14.64 7.67
CA ILE A 227 7.71 -13.47 7.20
C ILE A 227 8.59 -12.91 8.32
N GLU A 228 8.05 -12.73 9.54
CA GLU A 228 8.82 -12.22 10.67
C GLU A 228 9.98 -13.15 11.03
N LYS A 229 9.71 -14.45 11.13
CA LYS A 229 10.72 -15.47 11.42
C LYS A 229 11.87 -15.40 10.41
N ARG A 230 11.57 -15.38 9.10
CA ARG A 230 12.58 -15.34 8.04
C ARG A 230 13.31 -13.99 7.99
N ALA A 231 12.63 -12.88 8.21
CA ALA A 231 13.27 -11.57 8.24
C ALA A 231 14.30 -11.48 9.39
N LYS A 232 13.97 -12.05 10.56
CA LYS A 232 14.91 -12.16 11.69
C LYS A 232 16.19 -12.91 11.35
N GLU A 233 16.11 -13.96 10.52
CA GLU A 233 17.29 -14.73 10.10
C GLU A 233 18.18 -13.99 9.07
N LYS A 234 17.68 -12.90 8.49
CA LYS A 234 18.37 -12.12 7.45
C LYS A 234 19.01 -10.81 7.97
N VAL A 235 18.85 -10.51 9.23
CA VAL A 235 19.52 -9.38 9.89
C VAL A 235 20.65 -9.87 10.79
N TYR A 236 21.53 -8.96 11.26
CA TYR A 236 22.55 -9.31 12.23
C TYR A 236 21.95 -9.94 13.49
N ASP A 237 22.61 -10.94 14.07
CA ASP A 237 22.09 -11.67 15.24
C ASP A 237 21.73 -10.75 16.42
N ALA A 238 22.51 -9.70 16.65
CA ALA A 238 22.25 -8.70 17.69
C ALA A 238 20.95 -7.90 17.46
N LEU A 239 20.41 -7.90 16.24
CA LEU A 239 19.24 -7.13 15.86
C LEU A 239 17.95 -7.98 15.73
N LYS A 240 18.07 -9.29 15.73
CA LYS A 240 16.93 -10.23 15.53
C LYS A 240 15.73 -9.93 16.43
N SER A 241 15.98 -9.63 17.71
CA SER A 241 14.94 -9.36 18.69
C SER A 241 14.19 -8.04 18.44
N ASN A 242 14.77 -7.13 17.66
CA ASN A 242 14.21 -5.81 17.37
C ASN A 242 13.30 -5.82 16.14
N VAL A 243 13.45 -6.80 15.25
CA VAL A 243 12.54 -6.95 14.11
C VAL A 243 11.16 -7.35 14.62
N LYS A 244 10.19 -6.46 14.44
CA LYS A 244 8.80 -6.66 14.85
C LYS A 244 7.87 -6.41 13.69
N ILE A 245 7.02 -7.38 13.39
CA ILE A 245 6.02 -7.32 12.33
C ILE A 245 4.66 -7.65 12.95
N VAL A 246 3.68 -6.79 12.73
CA VAL A 246 2.33 -6.99 13.26
C VAL A 246 1.28 -6.81 12.16
N PRO A 247 0.11 -7.42 12.27
CA PRO A 247 -0.99 -7.15 11.37
C PRO A 247 -1.53 -5.73 11.56
N ALA A 248 -2.03 -5.13 10.49
CA ALA A 248 -2.79 -3.89 10.50
C ALA A 248 -4.07 -4.04 11.37
N ALA A 249 -4.41 -3.00 12.11
CA ALA A 249 -5.50 -3.02 13.09
C ALA A 249 -6.81 -2.38 12.58
N LEU A 250 -6.75 -1.51 11.55
CA LEU A 250 -7.87 -0.65 11.13
C LEU A 250 -8.70 -1.23 9.97
N GLY A 251 -8.30 -2.38 9.41
CA GLY A 251 -9.06 -3.05 8.36
C GLY A 251 -9.22 -2.24 7.08
N GLU A 252 -10.41 -2.34 6.45
CA GLU A 252 -10.69 -1.73 5.14
C GLU A 252 -10.86 -0.21 5.20
N ASP A 253 -11.13 0.36 6.36
CA ASP A 253 -11.33 1.81 6.55
C ASP A 253 -10.02 2.59 6.71
N CYS A 254 -8.86 1.94 6.71
CA CYS A 254 -7.56 2.57 6.95
C CYS A 254 -7.28 3.74 5.99
N GLY A 255 -7.62 3.62 4.71
CA GLY A 255 -7.44 4.71 3.73
C GLY A 255 -8.31 5.93 4.02
N LEU A 256 -9.57 5.71 4.42
CA LEU A 256 -10.51 6.80 4.78
C LEU A 256 -10.07 7.50 6.07
N ILE A 257 -9.67 6.71 7.06
CA ILE A 257 -9.15 7.23 8.34
C ILE A 257 -7.86 8.02 8.11
N GLY A 258 -6.96 7.51 7.25
CA GLY A 258 -5.73 8.20 6.88
C GLY A 258 -5.98 9.53 6.16
N ALA A 259 -6.96 9.57 5.27
CA ALA A 259 -7.38 10.82 4.61
C ALA A 259 -7.92 11.83 5.63
N ALA A 260 -8.68 11.38 6.63
CA ALA A 260 -9.10 12.25 7.73
C ALA A 260 -7.90 12.75 8.56
N CYS A 261 -6.96 11.88 8.93
CA CYS A 261 -5.73 12.28 9.62
C CYS A 261 -4.93 13.30 8.81
N LEU A 262 -4.80 13.10 7.50
CA LEU A 262 -4.11 14.04 6.61
C LEU A 262 -4.74 15.44 6.64
N ALA A 263 -6.06 15.54 6.67
CA ALA A 263 -6.76 16.83 6.69
C ALA A 263 -6.51 17.65 7.98
N PHE A 264 -6.08 17.01 9.07
CA PHE A 264 -5.73 17.66 10.34
C PHE A 264 -4.23 17.94 10.50
N ASP A 265 -3.40 17.50 9.56
CA ASP A 265 -1.94 17.65 9.61
C ASP A 265 -1.51 18.99 8.95
N ASN A 266 -1.99 20.12 9.54
CA ASN A 266 -1.70 21.50 9.11
C ASN A 266 -0.80 22.21 10.12
#